data_2fd600ecc1fd678a9eb65d9374c58b27
#
_entry.id   2fd600ecc1fd678a9eb65d9374c58b27
#
_cell.length_a   1.000
_cell.length_b   1.000
_cell.length_c   1.000
_cell.angle_alpha   90.00
_cell.angle_beta   90.00
_cell.angle_gamma   90.00
#
_symmetry.space_group_name_H-M   'P 1'
#
loop_
_entity.id
_entity.type
_entity.pdbx_description
1 polymer ?
#
loop_
_entity_poly.entity_id
_entity_poly.type
_entity_poly.pdbx_seq_one_letter_code
_entity_poly.pdbx_strand_id
1 'polypeptide(L)'
;MRIAIFENIMTPGGHEVDFDRILVEELRALGHEVSFYVPEGFRFALDYRVSVRTLRGSVVSYSGVGGIRRLLRTAKRELHRLAWYRQLMREAETGAFDALILPTSTYRYLRALAKSSLRRSPVPVLFILHGINPQEAPRFFQAAARLRAYPKIRPTVLTLGKDLFGRTAENIRCIYPPTFVPRDIDWQPGAARPLDEDKPLVIGFFGQYRREKRLEDFLEAYSAGHYTRSVRLLVQGSTMHPEDAADFERIIRKYRGRDDMMFLHQGLIGADWQRAIADVDALLMPYSAPRYRYHWGGMLFTAIGFQKPVVASDDMNPEVFASFPIGRTFPSGNLGALRAVLEDFINTFDAQQPRYAAALAQAAALYSPENFARRIAAILSE
;
A
#
# COMPACT_ATOMS: atom_id res chain seq x y z
N MET A 1 -6.88 -20.68 15.38
CA MET A 1 -7.99 -20.61 14.38
C MET A 1 -7.48 -21.01 13.02
N ARG A 2 -8.33 -21.62 12.21
CA ARG A 2 -8.10 -21.81 10.77
C ARG A 2 -8.64 -20.57 10.05
N ILE A 3 -7.76 -19.82 9.42
CA ILE A 3 -8.09 -18.54 8.77
C ILE A 3 -8.00 -18.73 7.25
N ALA A 4 -9.10 -18.48 6.56
CA ALA A 4 -9.14 -18.43 5.11
C ALA A 4 -8.86 -17.01 4.61
N ILE A 5 -7.97 -16.84 3.64
CA ILE A 5 -7.71 -15.58 2.95
C ILE A 5 -8.26 -15.71 1.52
N PHE A 6 -9.25 -14.90 1.17
CA PHE A 6 -9.78 -14.87 -0.19
C PHE A 6 -9.08 -13.79 -1.01
N GLU A 7 -8.08 -14.19 -1.81
CA GLU A 7 -7.40 -13.28 -2.72
C GLU A 7 -7.90 -13.44 -4.16
N ASN A 8 -8.14 -12.34 -4.83
CA ASN A 8 -8.67 -12.29 -6.19
C ASN A 8 -8.07 -11.16 -7.04
N ILE A 9 -7.08 -10.44 -6.52
CA ILE A 9 -6.40 -9.36 -7.22
C ILE A 9 -5.05 -9.87 -7.73
N MET A 10 -4.94 -9.92 -9.05
CA MET A 10 -3.71 -10.29 -9.76
C MET A 10 -3.01 -9.02 -10.24
N THR A 11 -2.19 -8.42 -9.40
CA THR A 11 -1.36 -7.29 -9.81
C THR A 11 0.11 -7.69 -9.69
N PRO A 12 0.79 -7.99 -10.80
CA PRO A 12 2.22 -8.32 -10.75
C PRO A 12 3.01 -7.16 -10.13
N GLY A 13 3.72 -7.42 -9.04
CA GLY A 13 4.57 -6.43 -8.36
C GLY A 13 3.81 -5.31 -7.64
N GLY A 14 2.55 -5.53 -7.27
CA GLY A 14 1.80 -4.63 -6.40
C GLY A 14 2.13 -4.85 -4.92
N HIS A 15 1.77 -3.87 -4.09
CA HIS A 15 1.92 -3.97 -2.63
C HIS A 15 1.07 -5.10 -2.01
N GLU A 16 0.13 -5.65 -2.75
CA GLU A 16 -0.71 -6.77 -2.36
C GLU A 16 0.13 -8.03 -2.07
N VAL A 17 1.20 -8.25 -2.83
CA VAL A 17 2.10 -9.40 -2.64
C VAL A 17 2.75 -9.39 -1.25
N ASP A 18 3.28 -8.23 -0.86
CA ASP A 18 3.90 -8.06 0.45
C ASP A 18 2.86 -8.02 1.58
N PHE A 19 1.66 -7.50 1.30
CA PHE A 19 0.56 -7.48 2.27
C PHE A 19 0.05 -8.89 2.58
N ASP A 20 -0.14 -9.73 1.58
CA ASP A 20 -0.49 -11.14 1.75
C ASP A 20 0.60 -11.88 2.53
N ARG A 21 1.88 -11.57 2.25
CA ARG A 21 3.01 -12.14 2.99
C ARG A 21 2.95 -11.77 4.47
N ILE A 22 2.70 -10.51 4.80
CA ILE A 22 2.53 -10.04 6.18
C ILE A 22 1.40 -10.82 6.86
N LEU A 23 0.22 -10.92 6.23
CA LEU A 23 -0.91 -11.65 6.78
C LEU A 23 -0.55 -13.12 7.05
N VAL A 24 0.06 -13.81 6.09
CA VAL A 24 0.39 -15.23 6.23
C VAL A 24 1.44 -15.43 7.32
N GLU A 25 2.56 -14.73 7.26
CA GLU A 25 3.68 -14.96 8.16
C GLU A 25 3.33 -14.59 9.59
N GLU A 26 2.73 -13.42 9.81
CA GLU A 26 2.44 -12.93 11.15
C GLU A 26 1.25 -13.67 11.81
N LEU A 27 0.20 -14.02 11.06
CA LEU A 27 -0.89 -14.82 11.62
C LEU A 27 -0.42 -16.25 11.97
N ARG A 28 0.49 -16.84 11.17
CA ARG A 28 1.10 -18.13 11.51
C ARG A 28 2.01 -18.02 12.73
N ALA A 29 2.77 -16.94 12.89
CA ALA A 29 3.57 -16.67 14.08
C ALA A 29 2.71 -16.55 15.35
N LEU A 30 1.46 -16.08 15.23
CA LEU A 30 0.46 -16.08 16.30
C LEU A 30 -0.22 -17.44 16.54
N GLY A 31 0.21 -18.52 15.87
CA GLY A 31 -0.31 -19.87 16.03
C GLY A 31 -1.60 -20.15 15.27
N HIS A 32 -1.93 -19.37 14.25
CA HIS A 32 -3.08 -19.62 13.38
C HIS A 32 -2.68 -20.47 12.17
N GLU A 33 -3.61 -21.32 11.71
CA GLU A 33 -3.50 -22.01 10.45
C GLU A 33 -4.07 -21.11 9.34
N VAL A 34 -3.29 -20.86 8.28
CA VAL A 34 -3.67 -19.96 7.19
C VAL A 34 -3.77 -20.73 5.88
N SER A 35 -4.81 -20.45 5.10
CA SER A 35 -4.99 -20.98 3.75
C SER A 35 -5.53 -19.94 2.80
N PHE A 36 -5.16 -20.02 1.52
CA PHE A 36 -5.74 -19.18 0.48
C PHE A 36 -6.92 -19.84 -0.21
N TYR A 37 -7.92 -19.03 -0.54
CA TYR A 37 -8.99 -19.31 -1.47
C TYR A 37 -8.86 -18.34 -2.64
N VAL A 38 -8.73 -18.87 -3.86
CA VAL A 38 -8.45 -18.05 -5.07
C VAL A 38 -9.35 -18.44 -6.23
N PRO A 39 -9.65 -17.54 -7.17
CA PRO A 39 -10.34 -17.89 -8.41
C PRO A 39 -9.55 -18.86 -9.31
N GLU A 40 -10.25 -19.54 -10.22
CA GLU A 40 -9.61 -20.34 -11.27
C GLU A 40 -8.60 -19.50 -12.08
N GLY A 41 -7.43 -20.07 -12.34
CA GLY A 41 -6.35 -19.42 -13.09
C GLY A 41 -5.61 -18.32 -12.33
N PHE A 42 -5.89 -18.13 -11.05
CA PHE A 42 -5.11 -17.22 -10.20
C PHE A 42 -3.69 -17.75 -10.04
N ARG A 43 -2.71 -16.84 -10.09
CA ARG A 43 -1.30 -17.16 -9.87
C ARG A 43 -0.69 -16.15 -8.91
N PHE A 44 -0.09 -16.68 -7.85
CA PHE A 44 0.71 -15.87 -6.93
C PHE A 44 2.06 -15.50 -7.56
N ALA A 45 2.54 -14.31 -7.25
CA ALA A 45 3.90 -13.88 -7.58
C ALA A 45 4.96 -14.47 -6.61
N LEU A 46 4.52 -14.90 -5.42
CA LEU A 46 5.35 -15.46 -4.37
C LEU A 46 4.71 -16.76 -3.85
N ASP A 47 5.52 -17.77 -3.53
CA ASP A 47 5.04 -18.95 -2.80
C ASP A 47 5.00 -18.64 -1.29
N TYR A 48 3.81 -18.54 -0.74
CA TYR A 48 3.59 -18.28 0.70
C TYR A 48 3.65 -19.54 1.56
N ARG A 49 3.88 -20.72 0.97
CA ARG A 49 3.99 -22.03 1.66
C ARG A 49 2.79 -22.35 2.55
N VAL A 50 1.60 -22.07 2.04
CA VAL A 50 0.30 -22.41 2.65
C VAL A 50 -0.60 -23.11 1.65
N SER A 51 -1.61 -23.82 2.13
CA SER A 51 -2.57 -24.49 1.26
C SER A 51 -3.37 -23.49 0.42
N VAL A 52 -3.62 -23.83 -0.85
CA VAL A 52 -4.39 -23.00 -1.78
C VAL A 52 -5.58 -23.80 -2.30
N ARG A 53 -6.78 -23.26 -2.14
CA ARG A 53 -8.03 -23.82 -2.67
C ARG A 53 -8.57 -22.96 -3.79
N THR A 54 -8.94 -23.58 -4.89
CA THR A 54 -9.46 -22.89 -6.07
C THR A 54 -10.99 -22.85 -6.06
N LEU A 55 -11.55 -21.65 -6.18
CA LEU A 55 -12.98 -21.41 -6.35
C LEU A 55 -13.33 -21.38 -7.84
N ARG A 56 -14.48 -21.95 -8.21
CA ARG A 56 -14.97 -21.94 -9.59
C ARG A 56 -15.25 -20.52 -10.08
N GLY A 57 -14.78 -20.23 -11.29
CA GLY A 57 -14.89 -18.94 -11.96
C GLY A 57 -13.60 -18.13 -11.95
N SER A 58 -13.15 -17.75 -13.14
CA SER A 58 -11.89 -17.04 -13.35
C SER A 58 -12.00 -15.53 -13.09
N VAL A 59 -10.87 -14.89 -12.83
CA VAL A 59 -10.75 -13.41 -12.82
C VAL A 59 -11.05 -12.86 -14.21
N VAL A 60 -11.84 -11.78 -14.29
CA VAL A 60 -12.21 -11.14 -15.55
C VAL A 60 -11.27 -9.97 -15.86
N SER A 61 -10.47 -10.12 -16.92
CA SER A 61 -9.60 -9.06 -17.43
C SER A 61 -10.37 -8.04 -18.30
N TYR A 62 -9.93 -6.77 -18.25
CA TYR A 62 -10.49 -5.67 -19.04
C TYR A 62 -9.55 -5.15 -20.13
N SER A 63 -8.37 -5.70 -20.28
CA SER A 63 -7.39 -5.25 -21.27
C SER A 63 -7.99 -5.31 -22.69
N GLY A 64 -7.86 -4.22 -23.45
CA GLY A 64 -8.23 -4.13 -24.86
C GLY A 64 -9.73 -4.14 -25.18
N VAL A 65 -10.64 -3.82 -24.22
CA VAL A 65 -12.08 -3.94 -24.43
C VAL A 65 -12.83 -2.63 -24.16
N GLY A 66 -13.55 -2.15 -25.19
CA GLY A 66 -14.43 -0.96 -25.12
C GLY A 66 -15.92 -1.28 -25.34
N GLY A 67 -16.78 -0.27 -25.19
CA GLY A 67 -18.20 -0.32 -25.53
C GLY A 67 -19.01 -1.39 -24.80
N ILE A 68 -19.94 -2.03 -25.54
CA ILE A 68 -20.87 -3.05 -25.02
C ILE A 68 -20.11 -4.25 -24.41
N ARG A 69 -18.99 -4.65 -25.00
CA ARG A 69 -18.16 -5.75 -24.46
C ARG A 69 -17.64 -5.45 -23.05
N ARG A 70 -17.34 -4.19 -22.73
CA ARG A 70 -16.96 -3.77 -21.38
C ARG A 70 -18.10 -3.93 -20.37
N LEU A 71 -19.34 -3.62 -20.78
CA LEU A 71 -20.53 -3.84 -19.94
C LEU A 71 -20.76 -5.31 -19.65
N LEU A 72 -20.67 -6.19 -20.68
CA LEU A 72 -20.80 -7.64 -20.52
C LEU A 72 -19.72 -8.21 -19.59
N ARG A 73 -18.47 -7.78 -19.74
CA ARG A 73 -17.39 -8.20 -18.82
C ARG A 73 -17.62 -7.70 -17.40
N THR A 74 -18.19 -6.50 -17.24
CA THR A 74 -18.55 -5.98 -15.92
C THR A 74 -19.63 -6.83 -15.27
N ALA A 75 -20.68 -7.18 -16.01
CA ALA A 75 -21.73 -8.08 -15.52
C ALA A 75 -21.17 -9.47 -15.16
N LYS A 76 -20.34 -10.06 -16.03
CA LYS A 76 -19.68 -11.34 -15.77
C LYS A 76 -18.83 -11.28 -14.48
N ARG A 77 -18.06 -10.21 -14.28
CA ARG A 77 -17.25 -10.02 -13.05
C ARG A 77 -18.13 -9.98 -11.79
N GLU A 78 -19.25 -9.27 -11.83
CA GLU A 78 -20.17 -9.22 -10.68
C GLU A 78 -20.79 -10.59 -10.41
N LEU A 79 -21.16 -11.35 -11.45
CA LEU A 79 -21.67 -12.72 -11.32
C LEU A 79 -20.63 -13.66 -10.71
N HIS A 80 -19.38 -13.61 -11.19
CA HIS A 80 -18.28 -14.42 -10.62
C HIS A 80 -18.04 -14.08 -9.16
N ARG A 81 -18.03 -12.79 -8.79
CA ARG A 81 -17.88 -12.34 -7.41
C ARG A 81 -18.97 -12.88 -6.49
N LEU A 82 -20.23 -12.84 -6.93
CA LEU A 82 -21.34 -13.41 -6.19
C LEU A 82 -21.24 -14.94 -6.11
N ALA A 83 -20.73 -15.60 -7.15
CA ALA A 83 -20.48 -17.04 -7.15
C ALA A 83 -19.37 -17.44 -6.17
N TRP A 84 -18.27 -16.70 -6.10
CA TRP A 84 -17.21 -16.91 -5.12
C TRP A 84 -17.72 -16.73 -3.69
N TYR A 85 -18.49 -15.67 -3.42
CA TYR A 85 -19.08 -15.45 -2.09
C TYR A 85 -20.03 -16.56 -1.69
N ARG A 86 -20.75 -17.15 -2.64
CA ARG A 86 -21.63 -18.30 -2.38
C ARG A 86 -20.83 -19.57 -2.08
N GLN A 87 -19.70 -19.78 -2.76
CA GLN A 87 -18.80 -20.90 -2.48
C GLN A 87 -18.15 -20.75 -1.10
N LEU A 88 -17.62 -19.56 -0.79
CA LEU A 88 -17.04 -19.26 0.53
C LEU A 88 -18.08 -19.44 1.66
N MET A 89 -19.34 -19.08 1.43
CA MET A 89 -20.42 -19.32 2.40
C MET A 89 -20.58 -20.80 2.68
N ARG A 90 -20.60 -21.65 1.65
CA ARG A 90 -20.71 -23.12 1.82
C ARG A 90 -19.52 -23.69 2.57
N GLU A 91 -18.31 -23.26 2.26
CA GLU A 91 -17.10 -23.67 2.98
C GLU A 91 -17.17 -23.26 4.48
N ALA A 92 -17.68 -22.07 4.77
CA ALA A 92 -17.91 -21.62 6.13
C ALA A 92 -18.97 -22.47 6.87
N GLU A 93 -20.08 -22.83 6.19
CA GLU A 93 -21.15 -23.67 6.73
C GLU A 93 -20.69 -25.10 7.03
N THR A 94 -19.75 -25.63 6.25
CA THR A 94 -19.14 -26.96 6.51
C THR A 94 -18.01 -26.92 7.54
N GLY A 95 -17.69 -25.75 8.09
CA GLY A 95 -16.61 -25.59 9.06
C GLY A 95 -15.23 -25.77 8.48
N ALA A 96 -15.02 -25.46 7.19
CA ALA A 96 -13.70 -25.57 6.54
C ALA A 96 -12.69 -24.57 7.12
N PHE A 97 -13.15 -23.45 7.67
CA PHE A 97 -12.35 -22.43 8.35
C PHE A 97 -13.18 -21.76 9.49
N ASP A 98 -12.47 -21.12 10.40
CA ASP A 98 -13.06 -20.46 11.58
C ASP A 98 -13.23 -18.94 11.35
N ALA A 99 -12.52 -18.37 10.40
CA ALA A 99 -12.59 -16.95 10.01
C ALA A 99 -12.20 -16.76 8.53
N LEU A 100 -12.72 -15.70 7.91
CA LEU A 100 -12.45 -15.34 6.52
C LEU A 100 -11.91 -13.91 6.44
N ILE A 101 -10.79 -13.70 5.74
CA ILE A 101 -10.21 -12.39 5.42
C ILE A 101 -10.31 -12.14 3.91
N LEU A 102 -10.80 -10.97 3.53
CA LEU A 102 -10.69 -10.42 2.18
C LEU A 102 -9.64 -9.29 2.25
N PRO A 103 -8.37 -9.57 1.90
CA PRO A 103 -7.23 -8.71 2.24
C PRO A 103 -7.19 -7.42 1.44
N THR A 104 -7.60 -7.46 0.17
CA THR A 104 -7.49 -6.32 -0.75
C THR A 104 -8.84 -6.08 -1.42
N SER A 105 -9.55 -5.08 -0.94
CA SER A 105 -10.94 -4.88 -1.34
C SER A 105 -11.27 -3.42 -1.65
N THR A 106 -12.33 -3.23 -2.43
CA THR A 106 -12.93 -1.92 -2.71
C THR A 106 -14.39 -1.89 -2.26
N TYR A 107 -15.01 -0.70 -2.19
CA TYR A 107 -16.43 -0.59 -1.87
C TYR A 107 -17.35 -1.43 -2.78
N ARG A 108 -16.91 -1.74 -4.02
CA ARG A 108 -17.68 -2.58 -4.96
C ARG A 108 -17.79 -4.02 -4.48
N TYR A 109 -16.72 -4.55 -3.86
CA TYR A 109 -16.73 -5.86 -3.24
C TYR A 109 -17.65 -5.88 -2.00
N LEU A 110 -17.56 -4.84 -1.15
CA LEU A 110 -18.42 -4.68 0.01
C LEU A 110 -19.90 -4.59 -0.39
N ARG A 111 -20.23 -3.85 -1.46
CA ARG A 111 -21.58 -3.77 -2.03
C ARG A 111 -22.09 -5.12 -2.54
N ALA A 112 -21.23 -5.91 -3.17
CA ALA A 112 -21.58 -7.26 -3.63
C ALA A 112 -21.81 -8.20 -2.44
N LEU A 113 -20.96 -8.12 -1.41
CA LEU A 113 -21.10 -8.88 -0.18
C LEU A 113 -22.47 -8.59 0.49
N ALA A 114 -22.87 -7.33 0.58
CA ALA A 114 -24.15 -6.92 1.15
C ALA A 114 -25.38 -7.51 0.40
N LYS A 115 -25.20 -7.97 -0.83
CA LYS A 115 -26.22 -8.63 -1.65
C LYS A 115 -26.10 -10.16 -1.70
N SER A 116 -25.00 -10.72 -1.20
CA SER A 116 -24.69 -12.15 -1.25
C SER A 116 -25.17 -12.90 -0.02
N SER A 117 -25.19 -14.24 -0.08
CA SER A 117 -25.43 -15.09 1.08
C SER A 117 -24.35 -14.94 2.15
N LEU A 118 -23.10 -14.66 1.76
CA LEU A 118 -21.96 -14.52 2.66
C LEU A 118 -22.16 -13.44 3.75
N ARG A 119 -23.05 -12.47 3.56
CA ARG A 119 -23.43 -11.52 4.63
C ARG A 119 -23.95 -12.21 5.91
N ARG A 120 -24.48 -13.44 5.78
CA ARG A 120 -24.98 -14.28 6.88
C ARG A 120 -23.97 -15.33 7.32
N SER A 121 -22.68 -15.12 7.05
CA SER A 121 -21.62 -16.06 7.40
C SER A 121 -21.73 -16.55 8.85
N PRO A 122 -21.59 -17.85 9.12
CA PRO A 122 -21.55 -18.39 10.48
C PRO A 122 -20.24 -18.02 11.20
N VAL A 123 -19.22 -17.59 10.46
CA VAL A 123 -17.90 -17.20 10.98
C VAL A 123 -17.61 -15.72 10.71
N PRO A 124 -16.68 -15.07 11.44
CA PRO A 124 -16.26 -13.71 11.17
C PRO A 124 -15.70 -13.53 9.75
N VAL A 125 -16.10 -12.45 9.09
CA VAL A 125 -15.60 -12.04 7.77
C VAL A 125 -15.01 -10.66 7.88
N LEU A 126 -13.70 -10.59 7.83
CA LEU A 126 -12.95 -9.34 7.85
C LEU A 126 -12.75 -8.86 6.42
N PHE A 127 -13.19 -7.63 6.16
CA PHE A 127 -13.17 -7.03 4.83
C PHE A 127 -12.23 -5.82 4.84
N ILE A 128 -11.02 -5.96 4.31
CA ILE A 128 -9.98 -4.94 4.42
C ILE A 128 -9.97 -4.05 3.17
N LEU A 129 -10.07 -2.73 3.39
CA LEU A 129 -9.86 -1.71 2.37
C LEU A 129 -8.54 -1.01 2.66
N HIS A 130 -7.67 -0.94 1.66
CA HIS A 130 -6.39 -0.22 1.76
C HIS A 130 -6.54 1.30 1.70
N GLY A 131 -7.75 1.78 1.64
CA GLY A 131 -8.15 3.17 1.65
C GLY A 131 -9.46 3.40 0.92
N ILE A 132 -9.93 4.64 0.96
CA ILE A 132 -11.17 5.06 0.32
C ILE A 132 -10.91 6.32 -0.49
N ASN A 133 -11.27 6.29 -1.76
CA ASN A 133 -11.26 7.49 -2.59
C ASN A 133 -12.40 8.43 -2.14
N PRO A 134 -12.17 9.74 -1.98
CA PRO A 134 -13.19 10.70 -1.60
C PRO A 134 -14.48 10.63 -2.44
N GLN A 135 -14.34 10.41 -3.75
CA GLN A 135 -15.47 10.27 -4.67
C GLN A 135 -16.30 8.98 -4.44
N GLU A 136 -15.72 7.97 -3.82
CA GLU A 136 -16.35 6.67 -3.55
C GLU A 136 -16.89 6.57 -2.12
N ALA A 137 -16.50 7.48 -1.23
CA ALA A 137 -16.87 7.48 0.18
C ALA A 137 -18.39 7.38 0.43
N PRO A 138 -19.28 8.14 -0.23
CA PRO A 138 -20.72 8.00 -0.01
C PRO A 138 -21.24 6.61 -0.30
N ARG A 139 -20.73 5.96 -1.37
CA ARG A 139 -21.12 4.60 -1.77
C ARG A 139 -20.58 3.55 -0.81
N PHE A 140 -19.39 3.77 -0.29
CA PHE A 140 -18.80 2.91 0.74
C PHE A 140 -19.64 2.94 2.03
N PHE A 141 -19.96 4.11 2.56
CA PHE A 141 -20.80 4.26 3.76
C PHE A 141 -22.19 3.64 3.56
N GLN A 142 -22.79 3.81 2.39
CA GLN A 142 -24.07 3.18 2.08
C GLN A 142 -23.97 1.65 2.08
N ALA A 143 -22.89 1.09 1.52
CA ALA A 143 -22.69 -0.36 1.53
C ALA A 143 -22.45 -0.90 2.94
N ALA A 144 -21.64 -0.21 3.75
CA ALA A 144 -21.38 -0.57 5.14
C ALA A 144 -22.66 -0.49 5.99
N ALA A 145 -23.49 0.54 5.83
CA ALA A 145 -24.74 0.69 6.56
C ALA A 145 -25.70 -0.49 6.33
N ARG A 146 -25.75 -1.05 5.13
CA ARG A 146 -26.56 -2.26 4.81
C ARG A 146 -26.07 -3.52 5.54
N LEU A 147 -24.87 -3.51 6.08
CA LEU A 147 -24.25 -4.64 6.78
C LEU A 147 -24.32 -4.51 8.31
N ARG A 148 -24.91 -3.43 8.86
CA ARG A 148 -25.03 -3.24 10.32
C ARG A 148 -25.79 -4.39 11.01
N ALA A 149 -26.78 -4.98 10.35
CA ALA A 149 -27.53 -6.12 10.87
C ALA A 149 -26.75 -7.46 10.87
N TYR A 150 -25.51 -7.46 10.39
CA TYR A 150 -24.67 -8.65 10.24
C TYR A 150 -23.37 -8.48 11.03
N PRO A 151 -23.36 -8.74 12.35
CA PRO A 151 -22.25 -8.39 13.23
C PRO A 151 -20.95 -9.14 12.92
N LYS A 152 -21.03 -10.30 12.26
CA LYS A 152 -19.86 -11.06 11.82
C LYS A 152 -19.18 -10.48 10.58
N ILE A 153 -19.82 -9.54 9.87
CA ILE A 153 -19.20 -8.83 8.75
C ILE A 153 -18.53 -7.56 9.26
N ARG A 154 -17.22 -7.47 9.10
CA ARG A 154 -16.36 -6.44 9.69
C ARG A 154 -15.63 -5.63 8.63
N PRO A 155 -16.28 -4.58 8.05
CA PRO A 155 -15.60 -3.66 7.16
C PRO A 155 -14.50 -2.92 7.91
N THR A 156 -13.28 -3.04 7.41
CA THR A 156 -12.09 -2.48 8.06
C THR A 156 -11.31 -1.65 7.05
N VAL A 157 -10.90 -0.45 7.45
CA VAL A 157 -10.12 0.46 6.61
C VAL A 157 -8.73 0.64 7.22
N LEU A 158 -7.71 0.47 6.39
CA LEU A 158 -6.34 0.80 6.77
C LEU A 158 -6.17 2.31 6.71
N THR A 159 -6.16 2.94 7.88
CA THR A 159 -6.04 4.40 8.01
C THR A 159 -5.47 4.78 9.37
N LEU A 160 -4.94 5.98 9.47
CA LEU A 160 -4.44 6.58 10.71
C LEU A 160 -5.50 7.45 11.39
N GLY A 161 -6.49 7.89 10.64
CA GLY A 161 -7.61 8.67 11.15
C GLY A 161 -8.57 7.83 11.99
N LYS A 162 -9.15 8.43 13.02
CA LYS A 162 -10.23 7.82 13.81
C LYS A 162 -11.58 7.90 13.10
N ASP A 163 -11.70 8.80 12.15
CA ASP A 163 -12.87 9.05 11.32
C ASP A 163 -12.50 8.93 9.84
N LEU A 164 -13.49 8.80 9.00
CA LEU A 164 -13.33 8.77 7.56
C LEU A 164 -14.17 9.92 6.96
N PHE A 165 -13.49 10.92 6.37
CA PHE A 165 -14.15 12.08 5.77
C PHE A 165 -15.11 12.81 6.73
N GLY A 166 -14.73 12.97 8.00
CA GLY A 166 -15.56 13.55 9.04
C GLY A 166 -16.75 12.67 9.46
N ARG A 167 -16.73 11.37 9.15
CA ARG A 167 -17.80 10.42 9.47
C ARG A 167 -17.28 9.28 10.32
N THR A 168 -18.09 8.85 11.25
CA THR A 168 -17.93 7.60 11.99
C THR A 168 -19.10 6.69 11.68
N ALA A 169 -18.84 5.36 11.65
CA ALA A 169 -19.88 4.37 11.53
C ALA A 169 -19.54 3.20 12.46
N GLU A 170 -20.50 2.77 13.27
CA GLU A 170 -20.33 1.77 14.33
C GLU A 170 -19.79 0.43 13.83
N ASN A 171 -20.14 0.05 12.60
CA ASN A 171 -19.71 -1.21 12.01
C ASN A 171 -18.46 -1.09 11.12
N ILE A 172 -17.82 0.08 11.03
CA ILE A 172 -16.56 0.29 10.31
C ILE A 172 -15.43 0.38 11.32
N ARG A 173 -14.40 -0.43 11.13
CA ARG A 173 -13.19 -0.39 11.92
C ARG A 173 -12.10 0.36 11.17
N CYS A 174 -11.36 1.20 11.89
CA CYS A 174 -10.15 1.84 11.41
C CYS A 174 -8.97 1.23 12.15
N ILE A 175 -8.01 0.69 11.41
CA ILE A 175 -6.79 0.10 11.98
C ILE A 175 -5.57 0.67 11.29
N TYR A 176 -4.47 0.76 12.01
CA TYR A 176 -3.21 1.23 11.43
C TYR A 176 -2.70 0.24 10.39
N PRO A 177 -2.22 0.74 9.25
CA PRO A 177 -1.55 -0.09 8.25
C PRO A 177 -0.23 -0.66 8.80
N PRO A 178 0.21 -1.84 8.32
CA PRO A 178 1.52 -2.37 8.69
C PRO A 178 2.64 -1.72 7.89
N THR A 179 3.85 -1.73 8.43
CA THR A 179 5.07 -1.42 7.70
C THR A 179 5.50 -2.60 6.82
N PHE A 180 6.15 -2.29 5.70
CA PHE A 180 6.89 -3.27 4.92
C PHE A 180 8.34 -3.30 5.40
N VAL A 181 8.76 -4.43 5.94
CA VAL A 181 10.12 -4.64 6.42
C VAL A 181 10.91 -5.50 5.44
N PRO A 182 12.24 -5.31 5.33
CA PRO A 182 13.08 -6.18 4.50
C PRO A 182 13.00 -7.64 4.96
N ARG A 183 12.86 -8.57 4.01
CA ARG A 183 12.71 -10.01 4.28
C ARG A 183 13.57 -10.90 3.38
N ASP A 184 13.92 -10.40 2.20
CA ASP A 184 14.64 -11.17 1.18
C ASP A 184 16.10 -10.71 1.00
N ILE A 185 16.57 -9.80 1.86
CA ILE A 185 17.91 -9.24 1.86
C ILE A 185 18.48 -9.25 3.27
N ASP A 186 19.81 -9.32 3.36
CA ASP A 186 20.52 -9.10 4.62
C ASP A 186 20.51 -7.59 4.94
N TRP A 187 19.61 -7.19 5.81
CA TRP A 187 19.44 -5.80 6.23
C TRP A 187 19.17 -5.74 7.74
N GLN A 188 19.85 -4.84 8.41
CA GLN A 188 19.70 -4.62 9.85
C GLN A 188 19.13 -3.24 10.13
N PRO A 189 18.15 -3.10 11.05
CA PRO A 189 17.71 -1.80 11.53
C PRO A 189 18.88 -1.03 12.14
N GLY A 190 19.06 0.22 11.72
CA GLY A 190 20.16 1.05 12.22
C GLY A 190 21.52 0.82 11.56
N ALA A 191 21.64 -0.16 10.66
CA ALA A 191 22.74 -0.22 9.70
C ALA A 191 22.56 0.89 8.65
N ALA A 192 22.26 2.11 9.12
CA ALA A 192 22.41 3.28 8.27
C ALA A 192 23.85 3.23 7.72
N ARG A 193 23.96 3.27 6.41
CA ARG A 193 25.26 3.46 5.74
C ARG A 193 25.99 4.54 6.52
N PRO A 194 27.22 4.30 7.04
CA PRO A 194 27.98 5.36 7.68
C PRO A 194 27.94 6.55 6.74
N LEU A 195 27.44 7.69 7.23
CA LEU A 195 27.43 8.91 6.46
C LEU A 195 28.89 9.27 6.22
N ASP A 196 29.35 8.94 5.05
CA ASP A 196 30.66 9.29 4.55
C ASP A 196 30.46 10.64 3.88
N GLU A 197 31.05 11.70 4.46
CA GLU A 197 30.91 13.07 3.94
C GLU A 197 31.36 13.17 2.48
N ASP A 198 32.23 12.26 2.04
CA ASP A 198 32.71 12.17 0.66
C ASP A 198 31.72 11.47 -0.29
N LYS A 199 30.67 10.82 0.22
CA LYS A 199 29.67 10.14 -0.62
C LYS A 199 28.41 10.97 -0.79
N PRO A 200 27.83 10.98 -2.00
CA PRO A 200 26.58 11.69 -2.24
C PRO A 200 25.45 11.12 -1.39
N LEU A 201 24.58 11.99 -0.86
CA LEU A 201 23.28 11.60 -0.30
C LEU A 201 22.41 11.05 -1.43
N VAL A 202 21.91 9.82 -1.30
CA VAL A 202 21.07 9.19 -2.31
C VAL A 202 19.60 9.29 -1.91
N ILE A 203 18.79 10.00 -2.71
CA ILE A 203 17.36 10.13 -2.49
C ILE A 203 16.61 9.32 -3.56
N GLY A 204 15.70 8.46 -3.11
CA GLY A 204 14.93 7.57 -3.97
C GLY A 204 13.48 8.01 -4.20
N PHE A 205 13.04 7.95 -5.46
CA PHE A 205 11.62 7.99 -5.84
C PHE A 205 11.26 6.63 -6.46
N PHE A 206 10.26 5.94 -5.89
CA PHE A 206 9.97 4.57 -6.27
C PHE A 206 8.49 4.26 -6.51
N GLY A 207 8.25 3.18 -7.23
CA GLY A 207 6.98 2.50 -7.39
C GLY A 207 6.27 2.79 -8.69
N GLN A 208 5.00 2.42 -8.78
CA GLN A 208 4.20 2.64 -9.98
C GLN A 208 4.13 4.14 -10.31
N TYR A 209 4.59 4.51 -11.52
CA TYR A 209 4.48 5.88 -12.00
C TYR A 209 3.04 6.22 -12.34
N ARG A 210 2.64 7.41 -11.92
CA ARG A 210 1.39 8.10 -12.28
C ARG A 210 1.62 9.60 -12.22
N ARG A 211 0.97 10.36 -13.10
CA ARG A 211 1.12 11.83 -13.14
C ARG A 211 0.81 12.53 -11.82
N GLU A 212 -0.17 12.03 -11.06
CA GLU A 212 -0.51 12.57 -9.72
C GLU A 212 0.63 12.47 -8.69
N LYS A 213 1.67 11.68 -8.98
CA LYS A 213 2.88 11.64 -8.16
C LYS A 213 3.79 12.84 -8.35
N ARG A 214 3.49 13.71 -9.31
CA ARG A 214 4.16 15.01 -9.48
C ARG A 214 5.70 14.91 -9.61
N LEU A 215 6.19 13.86 -10.30
CA LEU A 215 7.62 13.62 -10.46
C LEU A 215 8.32 14.78 -11.17
N GLU A 216 7.75 15.30 -12.26
CA GLU A 216 8.38 16.38 -13.02
C GLU A 216 8.53 17.67 -12.20
N ASP A 217 7.51 18.03 -11.42
CA ASP A 217 7.55 19.19 -10.52
C ASP A 217 8.67 19.04 -9.48
N PHE A 218 8.83 17.82 -8.97
CA PHE A 218 9.93 17.53 -8.06
C PHE A 218 11.29 17.71 -8.72
N LEU A 219 11.48 17.15 -9.92
CA LEU A 219 12.75 17.26 -10.64
C LEU A 219 13.07 18.72 -11.01
N GLU A 220 12.06 19.54 -11.28
CA GLU A 220 12.21 20.99 -11.49
C GLU A 220 12.64 21.69 -10.19
N ALA A 221 11.96 21.43 -9.08
CA ALA A 221 12.28 22.00 -7.78
C ALA A 221 13.70 21.60 -7.33
N TYR A 222 14.05 20.31 -7.49
CA TYR A 222 15.39 19.81 -7.21
C TYR A 222 16.47 20.47 -8.07
N SER A 223 16.22 20.59 -9.38
CA SER A 223 17.19 21.19 -10.32
C SER A 223 17.43 22.69 -10.09
N ALA A 224 16.47 23.38 -9.48
CA ALA A 224 16.57 24.79 -9.12
C ALA A 224 17.11 25.02 -7.70
N GLY A 225 17.32 23.96 -6.92
CA GLY A 225 17.76 24.04 -5.52
C GLY A 225 19.27 24.28 -5.39
N HIS A 226 19.68 24.81 -4.23
CA HIS A 226 21.07 25.02 -3.84
C HIS A 226 21.45 24.07 -2.70
N TYR A 227 22.38 23.15 -2.98
CA TYR A 227 22.79 22.11 -2.04
C TYR A 227 24.26 22.30 -1.64
N THR A 228 24.55 22.25 -0.34
CA THR A 228 25.87 22.37 0.23
C THR A 228 26.63 21.05 0.27
N ARG A 229 25.94 19.94 -0.02
CA ARG A 229 26.52 18.59 -0.13
C ARG A 229 26.20 17.94 -1.47
N SER A 230 27.01 16.96 -1.86
CA SER A 230 26.73 16.13 -3.02
C SER A 230 25.46 15.30 -2.82
N VAL A 231 24.61 15.28 -3.81
CA VAL A 231 23.32 14.55 -3.80
C VAL A 231 23.16 13.78 -5.10
N ARG A 232 22.54 12.61 -5.04
CA ARG A 232 22.15 11.81 -6.20
C ARG A 232 20.70 11.36 -6.09
N LEU A 233 19.97 11.43 -7.18
CA LEU A 233 18.61 10.93 -7.27
C LEU A 233 18.57 9.55 -7.94
N LEU A 234 17.84 8.61 -7.33
CA LEU A 234 17.44 7.35 -7.96
C LEU A 234 15.93 7.38 -8.22
N VAL A 235 15.54 7.48 -9.49
CA VAL A 235 14.14 7.56 -9.91
C VAL A 235 13.75 6.25 -10.60
N GLN A 236 12.99 5.42 -9.90
CA GLN A 236 12.45 4.17 -10.42
C GLN A 236 10.94 4.30 -10.65
N GLY A 237 10.45 3.89 -11.80
CA GLY A 237 9.03 3.84 -12.12
C GLY A 237 8.65 2.61 -12.92
N SER A 238 7.57 1.94 -12.53
CA SER A 238 6.86 0.99 -13.37
C SER A 238 5.59 1.64 -13.91
N THR A 239 5.18 1.30 -15.12
CA THR A 239 3.99 1.87 -15.76
C THR A 239 3.02 0.75 -16.17
N MET A 240 1.73 0.98 -15.98
CA MET A 240 0.68 0.02 -16.36
C MET A 240 -0.09 0.45 -17.63
N HIS A 241 -0.03 1.74 -17.97
CA HIS A 241 -0.75 2.30 -19.10
C HIS A 241 0.22 2.93 -20.09
N PRO A 242 -0.02 2.81 -21.42
CA PRO A 242 0.85 3.39 -22.45
C PRO A 242 1.07 4.89 -22.31
N GLU A 243 0.03 5.64 -21.88
CA GLU A 243 0.11 7.08 -21.65
C GLU A 243 1.04 7.46 -20.49
N ASP A 244 1.04 6.68 -19.41
CA ASP A 244 1.96 6.86 -18.30
C ASP A 244 3.40 6.49 -18.71
N ALA A 245 3.56 5.43 -19.52
CA ALA A 245 4.86 5.04 -20.05
C ALA A 245 5.46 6.12 -20.94
N ALA A 246 4.67 6.66 -21.87
CA ALA A 246 5.10 7.74 -22.77
C ALA A 246 5.49 9.02 -21.99
N ASP A 247 4.74 9.36 -20.95
CA ASP A 247 5.02 10.52 -20.13
C ASP A 247 6.29 10.32 -19.28
N PHE A 248 6.46 9.16 -18.67
CA PHE A 248 7.68 8.85 -17.91
C PHE A 248 8.93 8.86 -18.79
N GLU A 249 8.87 8.27 -20.01
CA GLU A 249 9.96 8.32 -20.98
C GLU A 249 10.27 9.76 -21.45
N ARG A 250 9.26 10.62 -21.55
CA ARG A 250 9.45 12.05 -21.84
C ARG A 250 10.25 12.73 -20.73
N ILE A 251 9.93 12.46 -19.48
CA ILE A 251 10.64 12.99 -18.31
C ILE A 251 12.08 12.48 -18.30
N ILE A 252 12.30 11.17 -18.49
CA ILE A 252 13.66 10.59 -18.57
C ILE A 252 14.49 11.32 -19.63
N ARG A 253 13.95 11.51 -20.84
CA ARG A 253 14.68 12.20 -21.91
C ARG A 253 15.04 13.66 -21.56
N LYS A 254 14.15 14.37 -20.84
CA LYS A 254 14.36 15.75 -20.41
C LYS A 254 15.56 15.87 -19.46
N TYR A 255 15.79 14.87 -18.60
CA TYR A 255 16.79 14.91 -17.53
C TYR A 255 18.00 13.97 -17.72
N ARG A 256 18.04 13.19 -18.81
CA ARG A 256 19.08 12.16 -19.09
C ARG A 256 20.52 12.69 -19.06
N GLY A 257 20.74 13.96 -19.34
CA GLY A 257 22.08 14.55 -19.36
C GLY A 257 22.64 14.98 -18.00
N ARG A 258 21.95 14.66 -16.90
CA ARG A 258 22.35 14.99 -15.55
C ARG A 258 23.05 13.82 -14.86
N ASP A 259 24.28 14.01 -14.42
CA ASP A 259 25.09 12.97 -13.75
C ASP A 259 24.61 12.67 -12.32
N ASP A 260 23.84 13.58 -11.72
CA ASP A 260 23.24 13.44 -10.40
C ASP A 260 21.88 12.74 -10.40
N MET A 261 21.38 12.29 -11.56
CA MET A 261 20.09 11.59 -11.69
C MET A 261 20.23 10.26 -12.40
N MET A 262 19.75 9.20 -11.79
CA MET A 262 19.64 7.87 -12.39
C MET A 262 18.17 7.47 -12.53
N PHE A 263 17.78 6.99 -13.71
CA PHE A 263 16.42 6.58 -14.03
C PHE A 263 16.33 5.10 -14.34
N LEU A 264 15.34 4.42 -13.77
CA LEU A 264 15.01 3.01 -14.00
C LEU A 264 13.53 2.90 -14.40
N HIS A 265 13.26 2.68 -15.70
CA HIS A 265 11.90 2.45 -16.19
C HIS A 265 11.62 0.94 -16.21
N GLN A 266 11.48 0.36 -15.05
CA GLN A 266 11.16 -1.07 -14.89
C GLN A 266 10.42 -1.34 -13.58
N GLY A 267 9.64 -2.42 -13.55
CA GLY A 267 9.08 -2.96 -12.30
C GLY A 267 10.16 -3.71 -11.53
N LEU A 268 10.34 -3.34 -10.26
CA LEU A 268 11.16 -4.10 -9.32
C LEU A 268 10.25 -4.88 -8.38
N ILE A 269 10.61 -6.13 -8.06
CA ILE A 269 9.88 -7.01 -7.15
C ILE A 269 10.84 -7.81 -6.25
N GLY A 270 10.35 -8.28 -5.09
CA GLY A 270 11.13 -9.13 -4.18
C GLY A 270 12.45 -8.50 -3.74
N ALA A 271 13.53 -9.28 -3.77
CA ALA A 271 14.85 -8.84 -3.32
C ALA A 271 15.39 -7.62 -4.07
N ASP A 272 15.14 -7.50 -5.38
CA ASP A 272 15.63 -6.35 -6.17
C ASP A 272 14.94 -5.05 -5.75
N TRP A 273 13.63 -5.10 -5.48
CA TRP A 273 12.90 -3.99 -4.89
C TRP A 273 13.45 -3.61 -3.52
N GLN A 274 13.67 -4.61 -2.65
CA GLN A 274 14.14 -4.38 -1.29
C GLN A 274 15.56 -3.81 -1.28
N ARG A 275 16.47 -4.30 -2.15
CA ARG A 275 17.82 -3.73 -2.30
C ARG A 275 17.76 -2.28 -2.76
N ALA A 276 16.95 -1.98 -3.79
CA ALA A 276 16.84 -0.61 -4.29
C ALA A 276 16.37 0.39 -3.20
N ILE A 277 15.47 -0.02 -2.30
CA ILE A 277 15.07 0.79 -1.14
C ILE A 277 16.17 0.84 -0.07
N ALA A 278 16.86 -0.26 0.17
CA ALA A 278 17.94 -0.31 1.15
C ALA A 278 19.13 0.59 0.76
N ASP A 279 19.41 0.70 -0.54
CA ASP A 279 20.56 1.42 -1.09
C ASP A 279 20.40 2.95 -1.13
N VAL A 280 19.21 3.49 -0.86
CA VAL A 280 19.03 4.95 -0.74
C VAL A 280 19.08 5.39 0.72
N ASP A 281 19.40 6.67 0.95
CA ASP A 281 19.47 7.26 2.28
C ASP A 281 18.14 7.86 2.73
N ALA A 282 17.31 8.31 1.78
CA ALA A 282 16.00 8.89 2.03
C ALA A 282 15.03 8.59 0.88
N LEU A 283 13.72 8.70 1.16
CA LEU A 283 12.66 8.50 0.16
C LEU A 283 11.86 9.78 -0.08
N LEU A 284 11.43 9.93 -1.32
CA LEU A 284 10.67 11.07 -1.77
C LEU A 284 9.26 10.68 -2.21
N MET A 285 8.26 11.41 -1.74
CA MET A 285 6.86 11.22 -2.06
C MET A 285 6.15 12.56 -2.34
N PRO A 286 6.40 13.20 -3.49
CA PRO A 286 5.81 14.50 -3.82
C PRO A 286 4.35 14.39 -4.28
N TYR A 287 3.65 13.35 -3.86
CA TYR A 287 2.31 13.00 -4.32
C TYR A 287 1.30 14.08 -3.95
N SER A 288 0.46 14.45 -4.90
CA SER A 288 -0.53 15.51 -4.73
C SER A 288 -1.91 15.01 -5.15
N ALA A 289 -2.62 14.40 -4.19
CA ALA A 289 -4.02 14.03 -4.38
C ALA A 289 -4.70 13.78 -3.03
N PRO A 290 -5.91 14.32 -2.80
CA PRO A 290 -6.63 14.18 -1.52
C PRO A 290 -6.90 12.75 -1.08
N ARG A 291 -6.80 11.79 -2.00
CA ARG A 291 -6.97 10.37 -1.68
C ARG A 291 -5.89 9.83 -0.76
N TYR A 292 -4.66 10.37 -0.79
CA TYR A 292 -3.55 9.87 0.01
C TYR A 292 -3.73 10.03 1.50
N ARG A 293 -4.62 10.95 1.92
CA ARG A 293 -4.96 11.10 3.34
C ARG A 293 -5.66 9.87 3.91
N TYR A 294 -6.53 9.22 3.13
CA TYR A 294 -7.35 8.08 3.57
C TYR A 294 -6.98 6.77 2.87
N HIS A 295 -5.82 6.74 2.24
CA HIS A 295 -5.24 5.52 1.68
C HIS A 295 -4.00 5.13 2.46
N TRP A 296 -3.78 3.83 2.56
CA TRP A 296 -2.51 3.33 3.03
C TRP A 296 -1.40 3.81 2.09
N GLY A 297 -0.55 4.67 2.59
CA GLY A 297 0.61 5.18 1.87
C GLY A 297 1.71 4.13 1.80
N GLY A 298 1.56 3.10 0.95
CA GLY A 298 2.48 1.97 0.89
C GLY A 298 3.96 2.36 0.90
N MET A 299 4.34 3.38 0.12
CA MET A 299 5.73 3.89 0.14
C MET A 299 6.14 4.54 1.46
N LEU A 300 5.23 5.24 2.16
CA LEU A 300 5.53 5.81 3.47
C LEU A 300 5.79 4.72 4.50
N PHE A 301 4.95 3.68 4.50
CA PHE A 301 5.12 2.55 5.41
C PHE A 301 6.29 1.64 5.02
N THR A 302 6.69 1.62 3.75
CA THR A 302 7.97 1.06 3.30
C THR A 302 9.13 1.88 3.86
N ALA A 303 9.09 3.21 3.75
CA ALA A 303 10.12 4.08 4.31
C ALA A 303 10.31 3.86 5.82
N ILE A 304 9.21 3.78 6.58
CA ILE A 304 9.25 3.51 8.02
C ILE A 304 9.87 2.13 8.29
N GLY A 305 9.45 1.08 7.58
CA GLY A 305 9.97 -0.28 7.75
C GLY A 305 11.44 -0.43 7.40
N PHE A 306 11.92 0.32 6.41
CA PHE A 306 13.33 0.40 6.02
C PHE A 306 14.10 1.50 6.77
N GLN A 307 13.47 2.17 7.73
CA GLN A 307 14.06 3.27 8.51
C GLN A 307 14.69 4.37 7.66
N LYS A 308 14.03 4.74 6.56
CA LYS A 308 14.48 5.81 5.66
C LYS A 308 13.73 7.11 5.94
N PRO A 309 14.41 8.20 6.24
CA PRO A 309 13.80 9.53 6.32
C PRO A 309 13.08 9.90 5.01
N VAL A 310 12.08 10.76 5.12
CA VAL A 310 11.23 11.08 3.97
C VAL A 310 11.05 12.57 3.73
N VAL A 311 10.91 12.95 2.45
CA VAL A 311 10.31 14.21 2.06
C VAL A 311 8.98 13.90 1.38
N ALA A 312 7.87 14.41 1.92
CA ALA A 312 6.53 14.09 1.45
C ALA A 312 5.63 15.33 1.36
N SER A 313 4.59 15.27 0.52
CA SER A 313 3.53 16.27 0.58
C SER A 313 2.67 16.08 1.84
N ASP A 314 2.01 17.13 2.27
CA ASP A 314 1.07 17.11 3.41
C ASP A 314 -0.23 16.33 3.13
N ASP A 315 -0.45 15.88 1.89
CA ASP A 315 -1.50 14.90 1.56
C ASP A 315 -1.17 13.48 2.07
N MET A 316 0.11 13.17 2.31
CA MET A 316 0.57 11.81 2.65
C MET A 316 0.44 11.53 4.14
N ASN A 317 -0.69 10.91 4.55
CA ASN A 317 -0.91 10.43 5.92
C ASN A 317 -0.34 11.40 6.99
N PRO A 318 -0.84 12.64 7.08
CA PRO A 318 -0.26 13.71 7.90
C PRO A 318 -0.18 13.35 9.39
N GLU A 319 -0.99 12.41 9.85
CA GLU A 319 -0.99 11.91 11.23
C GLU A 319 0.33 11.25 11.61
N VAL A 320 1.04 10.64 10.64
CA VAL A 320 2.39 10.06 10.88
C VAL A 320 3.37 11.18 11.23
N PHE A 321 3.39 12.24 10.43
CA PHE A 321 4.31 13.36 10.62
C PHE A 321 3.98 14.19 11.87
N ALA A 322 2.70 14.26 12.24
CA ALA A 322 2.28 14.89 13.48
C ALA A 322 2.76 14.12 14.73
N SER A 323 2.88 12.79 14.61
CA SER A 323 3.29 11.93 15.72
C SER A 323 4.80 11.66 15.74
N PHE A 324 5.43 11.59 14.59
CA PHE A 324 6.83 11.19 14.43
C PHE A 324 7.56 12.12 13.46
N PRO A 325 8.63 12.80 13.88
CA PRO A 325 9.44 13.64 13.00
C PRO A 325 10.36 12.80 12.11
N ILE A 326 9.78 11.97 11.23
CA ILE A 326 10.50 11.03 10.34
C ILE A 326 11.06 11.67 9.07
N GLY A 327 10.94 12.98 8.93
CA GLY A 327 11.39 13.72 7.74
C GLY A 327 10.83 15.12 7.67
N ARG A 328 10.56 15.59 6.46
CA ARG A 328 9.98 16.90 6.18
C ARG A 328 8.73 16.79 5.32
N THR A 329 7.80 17.71 5.51
CA THR A 329 6.61 17.84 4.68
C THR A 329 6.54 19.22 4.03
N PHE A 330 5.87 19.31 2.89
CA PHE A 330 5.58 20.55 2.18
C PHE A 330 4.12 20.58 1.73
N PRO A 331 3.50 21.79 1.57
CA PRO A 331 2.16 21.95 1.06
C PRO A 331 2.00 21.35 -0.34
N SER A 332 1.05 20.45 -0.52
CA SER A 332 0.77 19.76 -1.78
C SER A 332 0.59 20.73 -2.95
N GLY A 333 1.30 20.49 -4.04
CA GLY A 333 1.26 21.30 -5.25
C GLY A 333 2.02 22.64 -5.20
N ASN A 334 2.68 22.96 -4.09
CA ASN A 334 3.48 24.19 -3.96
C ASN A 334 4.97 23.92 -4.27
N LEU A 335 5.40 24.27 -5.50
CA LEU A 335 6.77 24.05 -5.97
C LEU A 335 7.81 24.86 -5.20
N GLY A 336 7.49 26.10 -4.82
CA GLY A 336 8.39 26.95 -4.02
C GLY A 336 8.66 26.35 -2.64
N ALA A 337 7.60 25.88 -1.98
CA ALA A 337 7.72 25.21 -0.69
C ALA A 337 8.47 23.87 -0.81
N LEU A 338 8.21 23.09 -1.87
CA LEU A 338 8.95 21.87 -2.14
C LEU A 338 10.44 22.11 -2.28
N ARG A 339 10.83 23.14 -3.06
CA ARG A 339 12.24 23.52 -3.23
C ARG A 339 12.87 23.89 -1.90
N ALA A 340 12.26 24.78 -1.12
CA ALA A 340 12.78 25.22 0.18
C ALA A 340 12.92 24.05 1.16
N VAL A 341 11.95 23.12 1.18
CA VAL A 341 12.02 21.93 2.03
C VAL A 341 13.11 20.96 1.57
N LEU A 342 13.34 20.80 0.26
CA LEU A 342 14.44 20.00 -0.26
C LEU A 342 15.80 20.59 0.12
N GLU A 343 15.97 21.87 -0.03
CA GLU A 343 17.20 22.58 0.37
C GLU A 343 17.46 22.40 1.88
N ASP A 344 16.47 22.64 2.74
CA ASP A 344 16.59 22.43 4.19
C ASP A 344 16.90 20.97 4.51
N PHE A 345 16.14 20.02 3.96
CA PHE A 345 16.30 18.59 4.24
C PHE A 345 17.70 18.09 3.85
N ILE A 346 18.17 18.42 2.64
CA ILE A 346 19.46 17.97 2.12
C ILE A 346 20.61 18.62 2.88
N ASN A 347 20.55 19.94 3.08
CA ASN A 347 21.64 20.69 3.70
C ASN A 347 21.77 20.44 5.22
N THR A 348 20.68 19.98 5.87
CA THR A 348 20.68 19.66 7.31
C THR A 348 20.65 18.17 7.60
N PHE A 349 20.70 17.30 6.59
CA PHE A 349 20.45 15.86 6.71
C PHE A 349 21.29 15.20 7.80
N ASP A 350 22.60 15.43 7.80
CA ASP A 350 23.53 14.79 8.74
C ASP A 350 23.24 15.19 10.19
N ALA A 351 22.96 16.47 10.43
CA ALA A 351 22.59 16.98 11.75
C ALA A 351 21.23 16.44 12.24
N GLN A 352 20.30 16.14 11.32
CA GLN A 352 18.95 15.65 11.66
C GLN A 352 18.85 14.11 11.67
N GLN A 353 19.79 13.40 11.07
CA GLN A 353 19.76 11.96 10.90
C GLN A 353 19.52 11.19 12.23
N PRO A 354 20.18 11.50 13.37
CA PRO A 354 19.91 10.83 14.63
C PRO A 354 18.46 11.01 15.10
N ARG A 355 17.88 12.19 14.89
CA ARG A 355 16.48 12.47 15.22
C ARG A 355 15.52 11.68 14.32
N TYR A 356 15.80 11.62 13.02
CA TYR A 356 15.01 10.82 12.10
C TYR A 356 15.07 9.33 12.45
N ALA A 357 16.27 8.81 12.75
CA ALA A 357 16.46 7.41 13.11
C ALA A 357 15.65 7.03 14.37
N ALA A 358 15.70 7.84 15.42
CA ALA A 358 14.93 7.61 16.64
C ALA A 358 13.42 7.64 16.38
N ALA A 359 12.92 8.59 15.60
CA ALA A 359 11.52 8.69 15.25
C ALA A 359 11.04 7.53 14.36
N LEU A 360 11.86 7.11 13.39
CA LEU A 360 11.57 5.97 12.52
C LEU A 360 11.51 4.66 13.30
N ALA A 361 12.40 4.44 14.26
CA ALA A 361 12.37 3.27 15.13
C ALA A 361 11.07 3.21 15.96
N GLN A 362 10.62 4.34 16.51
CA GLN A 362 9.35 4.43 17.24
C GLN A 362 8.14 4.17 16.33
N ALA A 363 8.13 4.77 15.13
CA ALA A 363 7.07 4.56 14.15
C ALA A 363 7.03 3.09 13.67
N ALA A 364 8.20 2.49 13.39
CA ALA A 364 8.31 1.08 12.99
C ALA A 364 7.79 0.13 14.07
N ALA A 365 8.04 0.40 15.35
CA ALA A 365 7.52 -0.38 16.46
C ALA A 365 5.99 -0.29 16.54
N LEU A 366 5.40 0.92 16.42
CA LEU A 366 3.95 1.12 16.46
C LEU A 366 3.23 0.43 15.30
N TYR A 367 3.76 0.58 14.09
CA TYR A 367 3.17 0.08 12.85
C TYR A 367 3.74 -1.29 12.43
N SER A 368 4.32 -2.04 13.34
CA SER A 368 4.94 -3.33 13.02
C SER A 368 3.93 -4.32 12.43
N PRO A 369 4.38 -5.22 11.55
CA PRO A 369 3.56 -6.31 11.01
C PRO A 369 2.93 -7.16 12.12
N GLU A 370 3.67 -7.43 13.19
CA GLU A 370 3.20 -8.19 14.35
C GLU A 370 2.02 -7.49 15.06
N ASN A 371 2.14 -6.18 15.34
CA ASN A 371 1.05 -5.40 15.95
C ASN A 371 -0.18 -5.36 15.05
N PHE A 372 0.02 -5.28 13.76
CA PHE A 372 -1.06 -5.37 12.77
C PHE A 372 -1.79 -6.72 12.85
N ALA A 373 -1.04 -7.84 12.81
CA ALA A 373 -1.61 -9.18 12.88
C ALA A 373 -2.36 -9.43 14.19
N ARG A 374 -1.82 -8.97 15.33
CA ARG A 374 -2.51 -9.04 16.64
C ARG A 374 -3.86 -8.30 16.59
N ARG A 375 -3.94 -7.13 15.94
CA ARG A 375 -5.19 -6.41 15.74
C ARG A 375 -6.16 -7.17 14.86
N ILE A 376 -5.68 -7.76 13.76
CA ILE A 376 -6.50 -8.61 12.91
C ILE A 376 -7.08 -9.80 13.71
N ALA A 377 -6.23 -10.51 14.44
CA ALA A 377 -6.65 -11.64 15.26
C ALA A 377 -7.67 -11.23 16.35
N ALA A 378 -7.47 -10.09 17.01
CA ALA A 378 -8.42 -9.54 17.96
C ALA A 378 -9.78 -9.25 17.31
N ILE A 379 -9.78 -8.56 16.14
CA ILE A 379 -11.01 -8.31 15.40
C ILE A 379 -11.71 -9.62 15.00
N LEU A 380 -10.99 -10.66 14.60
CA LEU A 380 -11.58 -11.94 14.24
C LEU A 380 -12.17 -12.71 15.45
N SER A 381 -11.72 -12.41 16.66
CA SER A 381 -12.16 -13.07 17.90
C SER A 381 -13.36 -12.39 18.58
N GLU A 382 -13.71 -11.15 18.22
CA GLU A 382 -14.91 -10.46 18.71
C GLU A 382 -16.19 -11.15 18.21
#